data_bd4f71ed8706a958d8bb4b12df365839
#
_entry.id   bd4f71ed8706a958d8bb4b12df365839
#
_cell.length_a   1.000
_cell.length_b   1.000
_cell.length_c   1.000
_cell.angle_alpha   90.00
_cell.angle_beta   90.00
_cell.angle_gamma   90.00
#
_symmetry.space_group_name_H-M   'P 1'
#
loop_
_entity.id
_entity.type
_entity.pdbx_description
1 polymer ?
#
loop_
_entity_poly.entity_id
_entity_poly.type
_entity_poly.pdbx_seq_one_letter_code
_entity_poly.pdbx_strand_id
1 'polypeptide(L)'
;MLEKNEIIQLALRNLKIEELNPMQEASLEQATGRKDVILLSPTGSGKTLAYLLPLLLTLKPNDDNVQVLILVPSRELALQIDSVFKAMGTSWKTCCCYGGHPIAEEKKSILSNHPAIIIGTPGRITDHLSKGNFNPETIETLIIDEFDKSLEFGFHDEMAEIITQLPGLKKRMLLSATDAEEIPEFTGLNRTVKLNFLSDDSEEQESRLKLMKVLSPSKDKIDTLYNLLCTLGSSSSIVFCNHRDAVDRVHQLLADKKLLAERFHGGMEQPDRERALYKFRNGSCHVLISTDLAARGLDIPEVGHIIHYHLPVNEEAFTHRNGRTARWDATGTSYLILHAEEKLPSYIPEEMEIVVLPENPPRPPKSLWATIYIGKGKKEKLSRIDIAGFLYKKGNLTREDVGAIDVKEHYAFVAVRQAKVKQLLNLIQGEKIKGMKTIIEEAK
;
A
#
# COMPACT_ATOMS: atom_id res chain seq x y z
N MET A 1 21.94 16.69 21.02
CA MET A 1 21.17 15.44 20.72
C MET A 1 19.81 15.62 21.36
N LEU A 2 18.72 15.50 20.61
CA LEU A 2 17.37 15.60 21.18
C LEU A 2 17.19 14.49 22.22
N GLU A 3 16.52 14.79 23.34
CA GLU A 3 16.11 13.76 24.27
C GLU A 3 15.14 12.78 23.58
N LYS A 4 15.12 11.51 24.02
CA LYS A 4 14.32 10.46 23.37
C LYS A 4 12.83 10.85 23.20
N ASN A 5 12.27 11.54 24.19
CA ASN A 5 10.90 12.05 24.14
C ASN A 5 10.72 13.16 23.10
N GLU A 6 11.73 14.01 22.90
CA GLU A 6 11.69 15.07 21.89
C GLU A 6 11.65 14.53 20.47
N ILE A 7 12.33 13.39 20.22
CA ILE A 7 12.33 12.73 18.91
C ILE A 7 10.94 12.18 18.58
N ILE A 8 10.26 11.54 19.54
CA ILE A 8 8.86 11.06 19.37
C ILE A 8 7.94 12.26 19.09
N GLN A 9 8.03 13.32 19.88
CA GLN A 9 7.20 14.52 19.69
C GLN A 9 7.45 15.21 18.34
N LEU A 10 8.70 15.21 17.86
CA LEU A 10 9.03 15.69 16.51
C LEU A 10 8.35 14.84 15.44
N ALA A 11 8.45 13.52 15.54
CA ALA A 11 7.84 12.59 14.59
C ALA A 11 6.32 12.76 14.53
N LEU A 12 5.64 12.82 15.68
CA LEU A 12 4.20 13.02 15.77
C LEU A 12 3.75 14.35 15.14
N ARG A 13 4.45 15.45 15.44
CA ARG A 13 4.16 16.75 14.82
C ARG A 13 4.30 16.74 13.31
N ASN A 14 5.35 16.12 12.79
CA ASN A 14 5.59 16.03 11.36
C ASN A 14 4.53 15.18 10.65
N LEU A 15 4.03 14.14 11.31
CA LEU A 15 2.96 13.28 10.83
C LEU A 15 1.56 13.86 11.07
N LYS A 16 1.45 15.00 11.81
CA LYS A 16 0.20 15.63 12.21
C LYS A 16 -0.71 14.72 13.03
N ILE A 17 -0.10 13.96 13.93
CA ILE A 17 -0.79 13.08 14.87
C ILE A 17 -0.83 13.77 16.22
N GLU A 18 -2.01 13.98 16.76
CA GLU A 18 -2.23 14.66 18.03
C GLU A 18 -2.11 13.68 19.20
N GLU A 19 -2.67 12.47 19.06
CA GLU A 19 -2.70 11.44 20.10
C GLU A 19 -2.38 10.06 19.50
N LEU A 20 -1.73 9.22 20.30
CA LEU A 20 -1.51 7.82 19.97
C LEU A 20 -2.75 7.01 20.33
N ASN A 21 -3.04 5.97 19.55
CA ASN A 21 -4.09 5.02 19.93
C ASN A 21 -3.54 4.00 20.96
N PRO A 22 -4.43 3.26 21.67
CA PRO A 22 -4.03 2.33 22.75
C PRO A 22 -3.00 1.28 22.30
N MET A 23 -3.09 0.79 21.07
CA MET A 23 -2.12 -0.16 20.50
C MET A 23 -0.73 0.46 20.33
N GLN A 24 -0.66 1.69 19.87
CA GLN A 24 0.60 2.42 19.68
C GLN A 24 1.26 2.76 21.01
N GLU A 25 0.46 3.14 22.02
CA GLU A 25 0.93 3.37 23.39
C GLU A 25 1.48 2.09 24.02
N ALA A 26 0.71 1.00 23.99
CA ALA A 26 1.14 -0.30 24.49
C ALA A 26 2.42 -0.81 23.81
N SER A 27 2.54 -0.59 22.51
CA SER A 27 3.75 -0.95 21.77
C SER A 27 4.95 -0.09 22.16
N LEU A 28 4.74 1.21 22.38
CA LEU A 28 5.78 2.14 22.81
C LEU A 28 6.33 1.81 24.21
N GLU A 29 5.47 1.34 25.14
CA GLU A 29 5.90 0.86 26.45
C GLU A 29 6.83 -0.34 26.37
N GLN A 30 6.72 -1.19 25.34
CA GLN A 30 7.59 -2.32 25.10
C GLN A 30 8.89 -1.95 24.38
N ALA A 31 9.10 -0.68 24.00
CA ALA A 31 10.22 -0.23 23.16
C ALA A 31 11.59 -0.63 23.72
N THR A 32 11.83 -0.35 24.99
CA THR A 32 13.14 -0.54 25.65
C THR A 32 13.27 -1.91 26.33
N GLY A 33 12.20 -2.71 26.33
CA GLY A 33 12.20 -4.05 26.90
C GLY A 33 13.01 -5.04 26.06
N ARG A 34 13.54 -6.08 26.73
CA ARG A 34 14.27 -7.18 26.07
C ARG A 34 13.36 -8.32 25.60
N LYS A 35 12.05 -8.16 25.72
CA LYS A 35 11.07 -9.17 25.31
C LYS A 35 10.77 -9.00 23.83
N ASP A 36 10.60 -10.10 23.14
CA ASP A 36 10.04 -10.10 21.80
C ASP A 36 8.56 -9.73 21.86
N VAL A 37 8.03 -9.15 20.80
CA VAL A 37 6.65 -8.66 20.74
C VAL A 37 5.90 -9.32 19.59
N ILE A 38 4.71 -9.83 19.88
CA ILE A 38 3.71 -10.18 18.88
C ILE A 38 2.60 -9.14 18.98
N LEU A 39 2.39 -8.40 17.91
CA LEU A 39 1.35 -7.40 17.82
C LEU A 39 0.27 -7.85 16.85
N LEU A 40 -0.91 -8.11 17.38
CA LEU A 40 -2.08 -8.50 16.63
C LEU A 40 -3.05 -7.32 16.57
N SER A 41 -3.38 -6.90 15.36
CA SER A 41 -4.30 -5.78 15.15
C SER A 41 -4.82 -5.77 13.71
N PRO A 42 -6.06 -5.31 13.45
CA PRO A 42 -6.64 -5.26 12.12
C PRO A 42 -5.81 -4.45 11.12
N THR A 43 -6.04 -4.68 9.83
CA THR A 43 -5.43 -3.87 8.78
C THR A 43 -5.93 -2.42 8.87
N GLY A 44 -5.02 -1.46 8.81
CA GLY A 44 -5.37 -0.04 8.86
C GLY A 44 -5.41 0.58 10.26
N SER A 45 -5.18 -0.19 11.33
CA SER A 45 -5.17 0.27 12.73
C SER A 45 -3.97 1.17 13.11
N GLY A 46 -3.03 1.40 12.19
CA GLY A 46 -1.83 2.20 12.47
C GLY A 46 -0.63 1.38 12.98
N LYS A 47 -0.57 0.07 12.69
CA LYS A 47 0.54 -0.84 13.06
C LYS A 47 1.93 -0.29 12.69
N THR A 48 2.04 0.37 11.54
CA THR A 48 3.32 0.93 11.09
C THR A 48 3.92 1.88 12.11
N LEU A 49 3.13 2.75 12.71
CA LEU A 49 3.59 3.65 13.78
C LEU A 49 3.87 2.90 15.08
N ALA A 50 3.10 1.87 15.38
CA ALA A 50 3.28 1.08 16.60
C ALA A 50 4.66 0.41 16.69
N TYR A 51 5.36 0.18 15.59
CA TYR A 51 6.74 -0.30 15.64
C TYR A 51 7.77 0.76 15.23
N LEU A 52 7.46 1.72 14.37
CA LEU A 52 8.43 2.75 13.99
C LEU A 52 8.73 3.73 15.13
N LEU A 53 7.73 4.11 15.92
CA LEU A 53 7.97 4.98 17.07
C LEU A 53 8.87 4.35 18.13
N PRO A 54 8.65 3.09 18.60
CA PRO A 54 9.56 2.37 19.45
C PRO A 54 10.99 2.30 18.92
N LEU A 55 11.18 2.10 17.61
CA LEU A 55 12.52 2.05 17.01
C LEU A 55 13.32 3.33 17.22
N LEU A 56 12.68 4.50 17.17
CA LEU A 56 13.37 5.79 17.39
C LEU A 56 14.04 5.86 18.77
N LEU A 57 13.54 5.11 19.76
CA LEU A 57 14.10 5.05 21.12
C LEU A 57 15.29 4.10 21.22
N THR A 58 15.44 3.17 20.28
CA THR A 58 16.48 2.12 20.30
C THR A 58 17.62 2.37 19.33
N LEU A 59 17.37 3.12 18.25
CA LEU A 59 18.39 3.47 17.27
C LEU A 59 19.54 4.27 17.90
N LYS A 60 20.76 3.87 17.58
CA LYS A 60 21.99 4.53 18.01
C LYS A 60 22.31 5.67 17.05
N PRO A 61 22.48 6.89 17.55
CA PRO A 61 22.90 8.00 16.71
C PRO A 61 24.39 7.86 16.31
N ASN A 62 24.73 8.39 15.15
CA ASN A 62 26.11 8.37 14.61
C ASN A 62 26.71 6.96 14.44
N ASP A 63 25.84 5.98 14.18
CA ASP A 63 26.24 4.62 13.79
C ASP A 63 25.91 4.44 12.31
N ASP A 64 26.93 4.26 11.49
CA ASP A 64 26.81 4.11 10.04
C ASP A 64 26.40 2.68 9.61
N ASN A 65 26.15 1.81 10.57
CA ASN A 65 25.75 0.43 10.32
C ASN A 65 24.23 0.28 10.28
N VAL A 66 23.80 -0.80 9.62
CA VAL A 66 22.40 -1.24 9.63
C VAL A 66 22.08 -1.83 11.00
N GLN A 67 21.12 -1.24 11.71
CA GLN A 67 20.73 -1.64 13.07
C GLN A 67 19.42 -2.42 13.11
N VAL A 68 18.57 -2.19 12.10
CA VAL A 68 17.22 -2.74 12.03
C VAL A 68 16.95 -3.31 10.65
N LEU A 69 16.36 -4.50 10.63
CA LEU A 69 15.80 -5.12 9.44
C LEU A 69 14.28 -5.22 9.57
N ILE A 70 13.55 -4.73 8.57
CA ILE A 70 12.09 -4.86 8.47
C ILE A 70 11.77 -5.71 7.24
N LEU A 71 11.19 -6.89 7.47
CA LEU A 71 10.72 -7.79 6.42
C LEU A 71 9.25 -7.53 6.14
N VAL A 72 8.90 -7.50 4.87
CA VAL A 72 7.54 -7.25 4.39
C VAL A 72 7.22 -8.14 3.19
N PRO A 73 5.97 -8.59 3.01
CA PRO A 73 5.61 -9.47 1.91
C PRO A 73 5.57 -8.80 0.53
N SER A 74 5.53 -7.47 0.47
CA SER A 74 5.36 -6.76 -0.80
C SER A 74 6.25 -5.51 -0.91
N ARG A 75 6.56 -5.15 -2.16
CA ARG A 75 7.33 -3.93 -2.51
C ARG A 75 6.59 -2.67 -2.09
N GLU A 76 5.29 -2.67 -2.29
CA GLU A 76 4.41 -1.54 -1.99
C GLU A 76 4.42 -1.23 -0.51
N LEU A 77 4.36 -2.26 0.34
CA LEU A 77 4.44 -2.10 1.79
C LEU A 77 5.82 -1.58 2.20
N ALA A 78 6.91 -2.08 1.59
CA ALA A 78 8.25 -1.55 1.85
C ALA A 78 8.33 -0.04 1.55
N LEU A 79 7.83 0.39 0.40
CA LEU A 79 7.81 1.80 0.01
C LEU A 79 6.90 2.66 0.89
N GLN A 80 5.79 2.11 1.36
CA GLN A 80 4.89 2.78 2.29
C GLN A 80 5.56 3.04 3.63
N ILE A 81 6.19 2.03 4.23
CA ILE A 81 6.91 2.14 5.50
C ILE A 81 8.04 3.17 5.38
N ASP A 82 8.83 3.11 4.31
CA ASP A 82 9.89 4.07 4.00
C ASP A 82 9.35 5.51 3.92
N SER A 83 8.21 5.69 3.25
CA SER A 83 7.57 7.01 3.14
C SER A 83 7.11 7.55 4.50
N VAL A 84 6.53 6.70 5.34
CA VAL A 84 6.12 7.07 6.72
C VAL A 84 7.34 7.43 7.54
N PHE A 85 8.40 6.61 7.52
CA PHE A 85 9.61 6.88 8.28
C PHE A 85 10.28 8.21 7.86
N LYS A 86 10.38 8.47 6.56
CA LYS A 86 10.90 9.75 6.04
C LYS A 86 10.05 10.94 6.45
N ALA A 87 8.73 10.77 6.51
CA ALA A 87 7.81 11.83 6.94
C ALA A 87 7.95 12.16 8.43
N MET A 88 8.49 11.25 9.26
CA MET A 88 8.81 11.54 10.66
C MET A 88 9.90 12.62 10.81
N GLY A 89 10.73 12.85 9.77
CA GLY A 89 11.72 13.92 9.74
C GLY A 89 12.90 13.70 10.70
N THR A 90 13.25 12.45 10.98
CA THR A 90 14.42 12.08 11.80
C THR A 90 15.72 12.13 11.00
N SER A 91 16.86 12.08 11.67
CA SER A 91 18.19 12.06 11.03
C SER A 91 18.59 10.72 10.45
N TRP A 92 17.95 9.62 10.89
CA TRP A 92 18.26 8.29 10.40
C TRP A 92 17.72 8.07 8.99
N LYS A 93 18.44 7.26 8.23
CA LYS A 93 18.10 6.94 6.85
C LYS A 93 17.57 5.51 6.74
N THR A 94 16.75 5.28 5.74
CA THR A 94 16.22 3.97 5.35
C THR A 94 16.69 3.61 3.96
N CYS A 95 16.75 2.31 3.65
CA CYS A 95 16.91 1.79 2.31
C CYS A 95 15.87 0.70 2.05
N CYS A 96 15.12 0.82 0.93
CA CYS A 96 14.20 -0.21 0.49
C CYS A 96 14.92 -1.21 -0.43
N CYS A 97 14.74 -2.52 -0.15
CA CYS A 97 15.31 -3.62 -0.90
C CYS A 97 14.18 -4.58 -1.36
N TYR A 98 13.84 -4.54 -2.66
CA TYR A 98 12.75 -5.35 -3.22
C TYR A 98 13.02 -5.73 -4.68
N GLY A 99 12.38 -6.78 -5.18
CA GLY A 99 12.58 -7.23 -6.56
C GLY A 99 12.00 -6.29 -7.63
N GLY A 100 12.45 -6.44 -8.89
CA GLY A 100 11.93 -5.70 -10.03
C GLY A 100 12.84 -4.58 -10.54
N HIS A 101 14.01 -4.38 -9.93
CA HIS A 101 15.08 -3.51 -10.44
C HIS A 101 16.46 -4.09 -10.09
N PRO A 102 17.56 -3.57 -10.70
CA PRO A 102 18.89 -4.10 -10.46
C PRO A 102 19.36 -3.96 -9.01
N ILE A 103 19.82 -5.05 -8.40
CA ILE A 103 20.35 -5.08 -7.03
C ILE A 103 21.56 -4.13 -6.84
N ALA A 104 22.29 -3.83 -7.92
CA ALA A 104 23.43 -2.91 -7.88
C ALA A 104 23.03 -1.48 -7.48
N GLU A 105 21.82 -1.05 -7.77
CA GLU A 105 21.33 0.28 -7.36
C GLU A 105 21.09 0.32 -5.85
N GLU A 106 20.50 -0.72 -5.29
CA GLU A 106 20.28 -0.86 -3.84
C GLU A 106 21.63 -0.96 -3.10
N LYS A 107 22.56 -1.78 -3.61
CA LYS A 107 23.92 -1.86 -3.05
C LYS A 107 24.60 -0.49 -3.02
N LYS A 108 24.52 0.27 -4.12
CA LYS A 108 25.08 1.62 -4.17
C LYS A 108 24.41 2.53 -3.13
N SER A 109 23.10 2.42 -2.98
CA SER A 109 22.34 3.20 -1.99
C SER A 109 22.72 2.85 -0.56
N ILE A 110 22.87 1.56 -0.23
CA ILE A 110 23.31 1.10 1.09
C ILE A 110 24.69 1.68 1.42
N LEU A 111 25.66 1.54 0.50
CA LEU A 111 27.04 1.99 0.69
C LEU A 111 27.19 3.52 0.76
N SER A 112 26.35 4.28 0.03
CA SER A 112 26.48 5.74 0.00
C SER A 112 25.65 6.46 1.07
N ASN A 113 24.55 5.87 1.50
CA ASN A 113 23.61 6.50 2.43
C ASN A 113 23.78 6.05 3.87
N HIS A 114 24.46 4.92 4.12
CA HIS A 114 24.60 4.32 5.46
C HIS A 114 23.26 4.27 6.21
N PRO A 115 22.28 3.48 5.71
CA PRO A 115 20.95 3.44 6.31
C PRO A 115 21.01 2.72 7.67
N ALA A 116 20.35 3.26 8.67
CA ALA A 116 20.17 2.60 9.96
C ALA A 116 19.11 1.47 9.86
N ILE A 117 18.20 1.56 8.89
CA ILE A 117 17.09 0.63 8.70
C ILE A 117 17.07 0.15 7.24
N ILE A 118 17.05 -1.16 7.05
CA ILE A 118 16.72 -1.78 5.75
C ILE A 118 15.28 -2.32 5.82
N ILE A 119 14.48 -2.02 4.80
CA ILE A 119 13.10 -2.49 4.64
C ILE A 119 13.05 -3.30 3.35
N GLY A 120 12.66 -4.57 3.40
CA GLY A 120 12.70 -5.37 2.18
C GLY A 120 11.83 -6.61 2.16
N THR A 121 11.69 -7.16 0.95
CA THR A 121 11.04 -8.46 0.76
C THR A 121 12.03 -9.60 1.02
N PRO A 122 11.59 -10.74 1.60
CA PRO A 122 12.49 -11.80 2.03
C PRO A 122 13.50 -12.22 0.96
N GLY A 123 13.06 -12.64 -0.23
CA GLY A 123 13.98 -13.08 -1.29
C GLY A 123 15.03 -12.04 -1.71
N ARG A 124 14.71 -10.72 -1.68
CA ARG A 124 15.69 -9.66 -1.98
C ARG A 124 16.68 -9.44 -0.84
N ILE A 125 16.24 -9.60 0.40
CA ILE A 125 17.13 -9.52 1.57
C ILE A 125 18.09 -10.70 1.59
N THR A 126 17.65 -11.93 1.30
CA THR A 126 18.53 -13.10 1.11
C THR A 126 19.60 -12.83 0.05
N ASP A 127 19.23 -12.24 -1.10
CA ASP A 127 20.17 -11.81 -2.14
C ASP A 127 21.24 -10.81 -1.64
N HIS A 128 20.85 -9.87 -0.80
CA HIS A 128 21.81 -8.89 -0.23
C HIS A 128 22.73 -9.53 0.80
N LEU A 129 22.20 -10.40 1.67
CA LEU A 129 22.98 -11.13 2.67
C LEU A 129 24.00 -12.05 1.99
N SER A 130 23.59 -12.85 1.01
CA SER A 130 24.48 -13.75 0.27
C SER A 130 25.63 -13.02 -0.46
N LYS A 131 25.43 -11.75 -0.85
CA LYS A 131 26.42 -10.90 -1.52
C LYS A 131 27.21 -10.00 -0.53
N GLY A 132 26.95 -10.07 0.77
CA GLY A 132 27.63 -9.27 1.77
C GLY A 132 27.47 -7.75 1.56
N ASN A 133 26.29 -7.31 1.11
CA ASN A 133 26.08 -5.88 0.79
C ASN A 133 25.90 -5.01 2.05
N PHE A 134 25.65 -5.59 3.20
CA PHE A 134 25.66 -4.98 4.53
C PHE A 134 26.09 -6.03 5.58
N ASN A 135 26.49 -5.56 6.77
CA ASN A 135 26.95 -6.45 7.84
C ASN A 135 25.74 -6.96 8.67
N PRO A 136 25.44 -8.26 8.66
CA PRO A 136 24.33 -8.82 9.44
C PRO A 136 24.57 -8.83 10.95
N GLU A 137 25.83 -8.78 11.42
CA GLU A 137 26.19 -8.79 12.85
C GLU A 137 25.74 -7.53 13.58
N THR A 138 25.52 -6.42 12.85
CA THR A 138 25.13 -5.13 13.41
C THR A 138 23.63 -4.99 13.61
N ILE A 139 22.84 -5.92 13.05
CA ILE A 139 21.37 -5.90 13.13
C ILE A 139 20.95 -6.42 14.50
N GLU A 140 20.41 -5.53 15.32
CA GLU A 140 19.95 -5.82 16.67
C GLU A 140 18.43 -6.04 16.77
N THR A 141 17.67 -5.53 15.81
CA THR A 141 16.20 -5.64 15.79
C THR A 141 15.69 -6.15 14.46
N LEU A 142 14.83 -7.15 14.51
CA LEU A 142 14.07 -7.67 13.36
C LEU A 142 12.59 -7.39 13.55
N ILE A 143 11.95 -6.83 12.54
CA ILE A 143 10.51 -6.66 12.45
C ILE A 143 10.01 -7.42 11.25
N ILE A 144 8.92 -8.17 11.41
CA ILE A 144 8.23 -8.82 10.31
C ILE A 144 6.80 -8.29 10.30
N ASP A 145 6.51 -7.42 9.36
CA ASP A 145 5.17 -6.86 9.18
C ASP A 145 4.36 -7.72 8.20
N GLU A 146 3.07 -7.83 8.44
CA GLU A 146 2.19 -8.77 7.75
C GLU A 146 2.79 -10.21 7.76
N PHE A 147 3.15 -10.69 8.96
CA PHE A 147 3.79 -12.00 9.14
C PHE A 147 2.93 -13.15 8.60
N ASP A 148 1.63 -13.14 8.89
CA ASP A 148 0.63 -14.06 8.34
C ASP A 148 0.71 -14.15 6.82
N LYS A 149 0.84 -13.00 6.16
CA LYS A 149 0.94 -12.91 4.70
C LYS A 149 2.28 -13.41 4.17
N SER A 150 3.35 -13.12 4.88
CA SER A 150 4.68 -13.61 4.51
C SER A 150 4.72 -15.14 4.49
N LEU A 151 4.01 -15.80 5.41
CA LEU A 151 3.86 -17.25 5.43
C LEU A 151 2.98 -17.76 4.28
N GLU A 152 1.83 -17.13 4.03
CA GLU A 152 0.95 -17.50 2.91
C GLU A 152 1.64 -17.40 1.55
N PHE A 153 2.55 -16.44 1.37
CA PHE A 153 3.29 -16.27 0.13
C PHE A 153 4.43 -17.26 -0.03
N GLY A 154 4.63 -18.13 0.96
CA GLY A 154 5.65 -19.17 0.95
C GLY A 154 7.04 -18.66 1.27
N PHE A 155 7.19 -17.48 1.91
CA PHE A 155 8.48 -16.93 2.32
C PHE A 155 9.05 -17.57 3.59
N HIS A 156 8.53 -18.73 3.98
CA HIS A 156 8.97 -19.45 5.17
C HIS A 156 10.49 -19.71 5.17
N ASP A 157 10.98 -20.29 4.08
CA ASP A 157 12.39 -20.71 3.97
C ASP A 157 13.33 -19.51 3.92
N GLU A 158 12.98 -18.46 3.15
CA GLU A 158 13.77 -17.23 3.09
C GLU A 158 13.82 -16.52 4.43
N MET A 159 12.70 -16.43 5.15
CA MET A 159 12.69 -15.83 6.49
C MET A 159 13.54 -16.63 7.48
N ALA A 160 13.45 -17.96 7.46
CA ALA A 160 14.26 -18.83 8.29
C ALA A 160 15.76 -18.64 7.99
N GLU A 161 16.13 -18.62 6.71
CA GLU A 161 17.51 -18.38 6.26
C GLU A 161 18.02 -17.02 6.74
N ILE A 162 17.24 -15.94 6.57
CA ILE A 162 17.60 -14.61 7.03
C ILE A 162 17.86 -14.60 8.53
N ILE A 163 16.96 -15.14 9.34
CA ILE A 163 17.07 -15.11 10.80
C ILE A 163 18.34 -15.85 11.27
N THR A 164 18.70 -16.97 10.64
CA THR A 164 19.93 -17.71 10.98
C THR A 164 21.20 -16.90 10.70
N GLN A 165 21.16 -15.95 9.76
CA GLN A 165 22.28 -15.09 9.41
C GLN A 165 22.39 -13.82 10.26
N LEU A 166 21.53 -13.61 11.27
CA LEU A 166 21.51 -12.44 12.15
C LEU A 166 21.99 -12.74 13.59
N PRO A 167 23.30 -12.97 13.81
CA PRO A 167 23.79 -13.37 15.13
C PRO A 167 23.69 -12.26 16.19
N GLY A 168 23.61 -11.01 15.76
CA GLY A 168 23.49 -9.83 16.65
C GLY A 168 22.07 -9.55 17.16
N LEU A 169 21.10 -10.36 16.79
CA LEU A 169 19.67 -10.10 17.01
C LEU A 169 19.29 -10.18 18.49
N LYS A 170 18.77 -9.07 19.02
CA LYS A 170 18.38 -8.91 20.44
C LYS A 170 16.87 -8.83 20.64
N LYS A 171 16.15 -8.38 19.64
CA LYS A 171 14.70 -8.16 19.70
C LYS A 171 14.01 -8.52 18.39
N ARG A 172 12.87 -9.18 18.50
CA ARG A 172 11.99 -9.50 17.37
C ARG A 172 10.61 -8.90 17.59
N MET A 173 10.00 -8.46 16.52
CA MET A 173 8.64 -7.97 16.56
C MET A 173 7.87 -8.55 15.35
N LEU A 174 6.85 -9.34 15.62
CA LEU A 174 5.96 -9.90 14.60
C LEU A 174 4.63 -9.15 14.63
N LEU A 175 4.21 -8.69 13.46
CA LEU A 175 2.92 -8.00 13.31
C LEU A 175 2.02 -8.83 12.38
N SER A 176 0.78 -9.04 12.82
CA SER A 176 -0.20 -9.82 12.06
C SER A 176 -1.59 -9.19 12.18
N ALA A 177 -2.40 -9.39 11.15
CA ALA A 177 -3.81 -9.04 11.17
C ALA A 177 -4.70 -10.21 11.63
N THR A 178 -4.10 -11.38 11.79
CA THR A 178 -4.76 -12.59 12.27
C THR A 178 -3.96 -13.21 13.41
N ASP A 179 -4.63 -13.92 14.30
CA ASP A 179 -3.98 -14.69 15.35
C ASP A 179 -3.64 -16.08 14.77
N ALA A 180 -2.38 -16.29 14.42
CA ALA A 180 -1.92 -17.60 13.97
C ALA A 180 -2.00 -18.61 15.12
N GLU A 181 -2.59 -19.78 14.87
CA GLU A 181 -2.68 -20.86 15.86
C GLU A 181 -1.31 -21.29 16.36
N GLU A 182 -0.29 -21.32 15.48
CA GLU A 182 1.09 -21.62 15.82
C GLU A 182 2.06 -20.64 15.12
N ILE A 183 3.00 -20.11 15.90
CA ILE A 183 4.12 -19.34 15.35
C ILE A 183 5.27 -20.29 15.08
N PRO A 184 5.78 -20.37 13.83
CA PRO A 184 6.85 -21.28 13.47
C PRO A 184 8.11 -21.10 14.33
N GLU A 185 8.73 -22.22 14.72
CA GLU A 185 9.93 -22.22 15.57
C GLU A 185 11.12 -21.44 14.99
N PHE A 186 11.23 -21.35 13.65
CA PHE A 186 12.32 -20.62 13.00
C PHE A 186 12.36 -19.12 13.39
N THR A 187 11.25 -18.55 13.84
CA THR A 187 11.20 -17.14 14.28
C THR A 187 12.11 -16.88 15.47
N GLY A 188 12.43 -17.93 16.24
CA GLY A 188 13.33 -17.86 17.40
C GLY A 188 12.86 -16.90 18.48
N LEU A 189 11.55 -16.67 18.61
CA LEU A 189 10.97 -15.81 19.64
C LEU A 189 11.32 -16.28 21.04
N ASN A 190 11.69 -15.35 21.92
CA ASN A 190 12.05 -15.64 23.29
C ASN A 190 11.45 -14.61 24.24
N ARG A 191 10.86 -15.07 25.37
CA ARG A 191 10.23 -14.20 26.38
C ARG A 191 9.25 -13.20 25.76
N THR A 192 8.28 -13.71 25.02
CA THR A 192 7.38 -12.91 24.19
C THR A 192 6.29 -12.20 25.00
N VAL A 193 5.97 -10.97 24.60
CA VAL A 193 4.75 -10.26 24.99
C VAL A 193 3.81 -10.26 23.80
N LYS A 194 2.58 -10.76 24.01
CA LYS A 194 1.51 -10.71 23.01
C LYS A 194 0.60 -9.52 23.32
N LEU A 195 0.58 -8.57 22.41
CA LEU A 195 -0.34 -7.41 22.41
C LEU A 195 -1.45 -7.72 21.42
N ASN A 196 -2.64 -8.01 21.91
CA ASN A 196 -3.78 -8.39 21.08
C ASN A 196 -4.85 -7.30 21.08
N PHE A 197 -5.05 -6.69 19.91
CA PHE A 197 -6.04 -5.66 19.63
C PHE A 197 -7.00 -6.09 18.50
N LEU A 198 -7.16 -7.40 18.27
CA LEU A 198 -8.08 -7.91 17.24
C LEU A 198 -9.56 -7.80 17.67
N SER A 199 -9.85 -7.90 18.97
CA SER A 199 -11.22 -7.95 19.50
C SER A 199 -11.88 -6.59 19.68
N ASP A 200 -11.09 -5.54 19.94
CA ASP A 200 -11.64 -4.22 20.28
C ASP A 200 -12.18 -3.46 19.05
N ASP A 201 -11.64 -3.75 17.84
CA ASP A 201 -12.02 -3.08 16.59
C ASP A 201 -13.00 -3.90 15.72
N SER A 202 -13.18 -5.21 15.99
CA SER A 202 -13.93 -6.08 15.08
C SER A 202 -15.44 -5.80 15.13
N GLU A 203 -16.04 -5.64 16.30
CA GLU A 203 -17.47 -5.37 16.45
C GLU A 203 -17.86 -3.98 15.93
N GLU A 204 -17.03 -2.97 16.17
CA GLU A 204 -17.25 -1.63 15.65
C GLU A 204 -17.03 -1.54 14.13
N GLN A 205 -16.06 -2.27 13.58
CA GLN A 205 -15.79 -2.30 12.15
C GLN A 205 -16.88 -3.08 11.38
N GLU A 206 -17.41 -4.16 11.97
CA GLU A 206 -18.56 -4.89 11.43
C GLU A 206 -19.82 -4.03 11.41
N SER A 207 -20.03 -3.18 12.40
CA SER A 207 -21.19 -2.26 12.45
C SER A 207 -21.13 -1.15 11.40
N ARG A 208 -19.94 -0.83 10.87
CA ARG A 208 -19.70 0.21 9.85
C ARG A 208 -19.66 -0.32 8.43
N LEU A 209 -19.49 -1.63 8.26
CA LEU A 209 -19.44 -2.29 6.95
C LEU A 209 -20.82 -2.79 6.55
N LYS A 210 -21.41 -2.21 5.51
CA LYS A 210 -22.65 -2.71 4.93
C LYS A 210 -22.34 -3.79 3.91
N LEU A 211 -22.75 -5.03 4.19
CA LEU A 211 -22.67 -6.14 3.25
C LEU A 211 -23.93 -6.20 2.40
N MET A 212 -23.76 -6.30 1.09
CA MET A 212 -24.86 -6.35 0.13
C MET A 212 -24.61 -7.42 -0.93
N LYS A 213 -25.64 -8.10 -1.38
CA LYS A 213 -25.56 -9.03 -2.50
C LYS A 213 -26.21 -8.50 -3.76
N VAL A 214 -25.57 -8.77 -4.88
CA VAL A 214 -26.04 -8.41 -6.23
C VAL A 214 -26.20 -9.69 -7.02
N LEU A 215 -27.41 -10.00 -7.44
CA LEU A 215 -27.67 -11.23 -8.16
C LEU A 215 -27.35 -11.05 -9.65
N SER A 216 -26.55 -11.95 -10.19
CA SER A 216 -26.23 -12.01 -11.62
C SER A 216 -27.04 -13.09 -12.29
N PRO A 217 -27.77 -12.77 -13.40
CA PRO A 217 -28.51 -13.76 -14.16
C PRO A 217 -27.60 -14.70 -14.97
N SER A 218 -26.36 -14.33 -15.18
CA SER A 218 -25.34 -15.08 -15.94
C SER A 218 -24.15 -15.49 -15.08
N LYS A 219 -23.57 -16.66 -15.37
CA LYS A 219 -22.28 -17.09 -14.78
C LYS A 219 -21.16 -16.12 -15.08
N ASP A 220 -21.17 -15.51 -16.27
CA ASP A 220 -20.31 -14.38 -16.59
C ASP A 220 -20.93 -13.10 -16.01
N LYS A 221 -20.45 -12.70 -14.86
CA LYS A 221 -21.02 -11.61 -14.06
C LYS A 221 -20.64 -10.21 -14.58
N ILE A 222 -20.06 -10.10 -15.79
CA ILE A 222 -19.50 -8.84 -16.30
C ILE A 222 -20.55 -7.75 -16.53
N ASP A 223 -21.74 -8.11 -17.03
CA ASP A 223 -22.82 -7.14 -17.27
C ASP A 223 -23.37 -6.63 -15.93
N THR A 224 -23.50 -7.51 -14.94
CA THR A 224 -23.90 -7.15 -13.57
C THR A 224 -22.86 -6.22 -12.92
N LEU A 225 -21.56 -6.55 -13.05
CA LEU A 225 -20.47 -5.69 -12.56
C LEU A 225 -20.51 -4.31 -13.24
N TYR A 226 -20.64 -4.27 -14.57
CA TYR A 226 -20.73 -3.02 -15.32
C TYR A 226 -21.90 -2.16 -14.84
N ASN A 227 -23.11 -2.75 -14.71
CA ASN A 227 -24.31 -2.04 -14.25
C ASN A 227 -24.13 -1.52 -12.81
N LEU A 228 -23.53 -2.31 -11.92
CA LEU A 228 -23.23 -1.90 -10.56
C LEU A 228 -22.26 -0.70 -10.56
N LEU A 229 -21.15 -0.78 -11.28
CA LEU A 229 -20.18 0.30 -11.37
C LEU A 229 -20.75 1.59 -11.96
N CYS A 230 -21.60 1.48 -12.96
CA CYS A 230 -22.31 2.64 -13.51
C CYS A 230 -23.27 3.26 -12.48
N THR A 231 -23.92 2.44 -11.64
CA THR A 231 -24.83 2.90 -10.59
C THR A 231 -24.07 3.57 -9.44
N LEU A 232 -22.89 3.06 -9.08
CA LEU A 232 -22.02 3.63 -8.04
C LEU A 232 -21.36 4.95 -8.48
N GLY A 233 -21.30 5.20 -9.78
CA GLY A 233 -20.84 6.47 -10.35
C GLY A 233 -19.36 6.72 -10.10
N SER A 234 -19.00 7.94 -9.65
CA SER A 234 -17.60 8.35 -9.41
C SER A 234 -17.05 7.97 -8.04
N SER A 235 -17.77 7.15 -7.27
CA SER A 235 -17.26 6.62 -6.01
C SER A 235 -16.12 5.65 -6.26
N SER A 236 -15.06 5.73 -5.45
CA SER A 236 -13.92 4.82 -5.56
C SER A 236 -14.32 3.39 -5.23
N SER A 237 -13.97 2.47 -6.11
CA SER A 237 -14.34 1.05 -6.01
C SER A 237 -13.14 0.14 -6.28
N ILE A 238 -12.96 -0.90 -5.46
CA ILE A 238 -12.02 -1.99 -5.74
C ILE A 238 -12.81 -3.24 -6.10
N VAL A 239 -12.50 -3.81 -7.27
CA VAL A 239 -13.09 -5.06 -7.76
C VAL A 239 -12.09 -6.18 -7.54
N PHE A 240 -12.43 -7.16 -6.72
CA PHE A 240 -11.57 -8.29 -6.41
C PHE A 240 -11.82 -9.51 -7.30
N CYS A 241 -10.75 -9.99 -7.92
CA CYS A 241 -10.68 -11.25 -8.67
C CYS A 241 -9.65 -12.19 -8.02
N ASN A 242 -9.90 -13.51 -8.04
CA ASN A 242 -9.01 -14.50 -7.42
C ASN A 242 -7.72 -14.74 -8.22
N HIS A 243 -7.72 -14.48 -9.53
CA HIS A 243 -6.59 -14.75 -10.42
C HIS A 243 -6.25 -13.53 -11.29
N ARG A 244 -4.96 -13.36 -11.61
CA ARG A 244 -4.47 -12.26 -12.48
C ARG A 244 -5.10 -12.27 -13.86
N ASP A 245 -5.29 -13.45 -14.46
CA ASP A 245 -5.89 -13.57 -15.80
C ASP A 245 -7.36 -13.10 -15.79
N ALA A 246 -8.06 -13.28 -14.66
CA ALA A 246 -9.41 -12.75 -14.48
C ALA A 246 -9.39 -11.22 -14.34
N VAL A 247 -8.39 -10.64 -13.69
CA VAL A 247 -8.19 -9.18 -13.61
C VAL A 247 -8.03 -8.61 -15.01
N ASP A 248 -7.14 -9.20 -15.82
CA ASP A 248 -6.90 -8.75 -17.21
C ASP A 248 -8.15 -8.88 -18.07
N ARG A 249 -8.88 -10.01 -17.96
CA ARG A 249 -10.12 -10.24 -18.67
C ARG A 249 -11.22 -9.23 -18.30
N VAL A 250 -11.47 -9.02 -17.01
CA VAL A 250 -12.48 -8.07 -16.53
C VAL A 250 -12.11 -6.64 -16.95
N HIS A 251 -10.84 -6.26 -16.85
CA HIS A 251 -10.35 -4.96 -17.31
C HIS A 251 -10.66 -4.75 -18.80
N GLN A 252 -10.32 -5.72 -19.65
CA GLN A 252 -10.58 -5.63 -21.11
C GLN A 252 -12.06 -5.51 -21.40
N LEU A 253 -12.91 -6.35 -20.79
CA LEU A 253 -14.35 -6.32 -21.01
C LEU A 253 -15.03 -5.02 -20.56
N LEU A 254 -14.53 -4.39 -19.46
CA LEU A 254 -15.01 -3.07 -19.04
C LEU A 254 -14.54 -1.98 -20.00
N ALA A 255 -13.30 -2.07 -20.52
CA ALA A 255 -12.79 -1.15 -21.52
C ALA A 255 -13.59 -1.20 -22.83
N ASP A 256 -13.98 -2.38 -23.29
CA ASP A 256 -14.84 -2.57 -24.47
C ASP A 256 -16.22 -1.90 -24.27
N LYS A 257 -16.71 -1.86 -23.02
CA LYS A 257 -17.91 -1.13 -22.61
C LYS A 257 -17.67 0.36 -22.33
N LYS A 258 -16.45 0.87 -22.60
CA LYS A 258 -16.04 2.28 -22.38
C LYS A 258 -16.10 2.72 -20.91
N LEU A 259 -15.97 1.80 -19.97
CA LEU A 259 -15.79 2.10 -18.57
C LEU A 259 -14.30 2.12 -18.24
N LEU A 260 -13.83 3.27 -17.72
CA LEU A 260 -12.44 3.44 -17.33
C LEU A 260 -12.18 2.68 -16.01
N ALA A 261 -11.26 1.74 -16.05
CA ALA A 261 -10.78 0.99 -14.90
C ALA A 261 -9.27 0.78 -15.03
N GLU A 262 -8.58 0.66 -13.90
CA GLU A 262 -7.16 0.26 -13.86
C GLU A 262 -7.05 -1.15 -13.32
N ARG A 263 -6.11 -1.92 -13.87
CA ARG A 263 -5.77 -3.27 -13.40
C ARG A 263 -4.58 -3.23 -12.46
N PHE A 264 -4.55 -4.14 -11.48
CA PHE A 264 -3.48 -4.20 -10.52
C PHE A 264 -3.24 -5.63 -10.04
N HIS A 265 -2.13 -6.25 -10.47
CA HIS A 265 -1.75 -7.60 -10.06
C HIS A 265 -0.24 -7.83 -10.16
N GLY A 266 0.27 -8.88 -9.52
CA GLY A 266 1.70 -9.18 -9.43
C GLY A 266 2.40 -9.52 -10.75
N GLY A 267 1.66 -9.78 -11.83
CA GLY A 267 2.24 -10.00 -13.16
C GLY A 267 2.55 -8.73 -13.96
N MET A 268 2.19 -7.55 -13.44
CA MET A 268 2.47 -6.27 -14.09
C MET A 268 3.87 -5.78 -13.78
N GLU A 269 4.46 -5.03 -14.71
CA GLU A 269 5.71 -4.30 -14.46
C GLU A 269 5.52 -3.20 -13.42
N GLN A 270 6.57 -2.91 -12.65
CA GLN A 270 6.50 -1.95 -11.54
C GLN A 270 6.02 -0.54 -11.95
N PRO A 271 6.50 0.05 -13.07
CA PRO A 271 6.01 1.36 -13.52
C PRO A 271 4.51 1.38 -13.81
N ASP A 272 3.97 0.28 -14.36
CA ASP A 272 2.54 0.17 -14.67
C ASP A 272 1.71 0.05 -13.39
N ARG A 273 2.20 -0.70 -12.40
CA ARG A 273 1.57 -0.80 -11.08
C ARG A 273 1.53 0.57 -10.38
N GLU A 274 2.63 1.30 -10.37
CA GLU A 274 2.70 2.63 -9.77
C GLU A 274 1.78 3.62 -10.48
N ARG A 275 1.70 3.55 -11.82
CA ARG A 275 0.79 4.37 -12.62
C ARG A 275 -0.68 4.08 -12.28
N ALA A 276 -1.08 2.81 -12.24
CA ALA A 276 -2.44 2.39 -11.93
C ALA A 276 -2.88 2.89 -10.54
N LEU A 277 -2.03 2.68 -9.54
CA LEU A 277 -2.28 3.18 -8.17
C LEU A 277 -2.37 4.70 -8.12
N TYR A 278 -1.47 5.39 -8.82
CA TYR A 278 -1.48 6.84 -8.84
C TYR A 278 -2.77 7.37 -9.48
N LYS A 279 -3.21 6.80 -10.62
CA LYS A 279 -4.47 7.17 -11.29
C LYS A 279 -5.69 6.92 -10.40
N PHE A 280 -5.67 5.84 -9.64
CA PHE A 280 -6.73 5.53 -8.68
C PHE A 280 -6.73 6.52 -7.50
N ARG A 281 -5.57 6.78 -6.89
CA ARG A 281 -5.43 7.70 -5.75
C ARG A 281 -5.81 9.15 -6.05
N ASN A 282 -5.50 9.62 -7.24
CA ASN A 282 -5.77 11.01 -7.62
C ASN A 282 -7.15 11.24 -8.24
N GLY A 283 -7.97 10.19 -8.36
CA GLY A 283 -9.30 10.25 -8.93
C GLY A 283 -9.35 10.36 -10.46
N SER A 284 -8.22 10.12 -11.18
CA SER A 284 -8.24 10.01 -12.64
C SER A 284 -8.93 8.71 -13.09
N CYS A 285 -8.94 7.71 -12.22
CA CYS A 285 -9.70 6.48 -12.36
C CYS A 285 -10.40 6.14 -11.04
N HIS A 286 -11.67 5.71 -11.11
CA HIS A 286 -12.46 5.39 -9.91
C HIS A 286 -12.58 3.89 -9.64
N VAL A 287 -12.13 3.05 -10.56
CA VAL A 287 -12.24 1.59 -10.47
C VAL A 287 -10.88 0.95 -10.56
N LEU A 288 -10.50 0.21 -9.52
CA LEU A 288 -9.29 -0.61 -9.49
C LEU A 288 -9.69 -2.08 -9.47
N ILE A 289 -9.25 -2.86 -10.46
CA ILE A 289 -9.48 -4.31 -10.53
C ILE A 289 -8.22 -5.01 -10.04
N SER A 290 -8.31 -5.79 -8.97
CA SER A 290 -7.12 -6.33 -8.31
C SER A 290 -7.27 -7.78 -7.87
N THR A 291 -6.15 -8.44 -7.66
CA THR A 291 -6.08 -9.68 -6.88
C THR A 291 -5.82 -9.36 -5.40
N ASP A 292 -6.17 -10.28 -4.49
CA ASP A 292 -5.89 -10.14 -3.06
C ASP A 292 -4.42 -9.83 -2.78
N LEU A 293 -3.55 -10.60 -3.40
CA LEU A 293 -2.11 -10.49 -3.26
C LEU A 293 -1.58 -9.09 -3.61
N ALA A 294 -2.12 -8.50 -4.67
CA ALA A 294 -1.66 -7.20 -5.13
C ALA A 294 -2.25 -6.04 -4.30
N ALA A 295 -3.46 -6.20 -3.79
CA ALA A 295 -4.13 -5.16 -3.00
C ALA A 295 -3.68 -5.09 -1.54
N ARG A 296 -2.98 -6.14 -1.05
CA ARG A 296 -2.42 -6.18 0.30
C ARG A 296 -1.27 -5.21 0.46
N GLY A 297 -1.12 -4.62 1.63
CA GLY A 297 -0.05 -3.67 1.93
C GLY A 297 -0.11 -2.36 1.12
N LEU A 298 -1.15 -2.14 0.32
CA LEU A 298 -1.31 -0.88 -0.40
C LEU A 298 -1.81 0.22 0.52
N ASP A 299 -1.12 1.35 0.48
CA ASP A 299 -1.67 2.61 0.96
C ASP A 299 -2.67 3.13 -0.08
N ILE A 300 -3.84 2.51 -0.13
CA ILE A 300 -4.99 3.00 -0.88
C ILE A 300 -5.80 3.88 0.07
N PRO A 301 -6.13 5.12 -0.32
CA PRO A 301 -7.07 5.94 0.44
C PRO A 301 -8.34 5.14 0.68
N GLU A 302 -9.06 5.51 1.70
CA GLU A 302 -10.35 4.89 1.98
C GLU A 302 -11.20 4.78 0.74
N VAL A 303 -11.69 3.56 0.47
CA VAL A 303 -12.44 3.23 -0.73
C VAL A 303 -13.91 3.14 -0.36
N GLY A 304 -14.77 3.80 -1.12
CA GLY A 304 -16.20 3.77 -0.85
C GLY A 304 -16.82 2.38 -0.98
N HIS A 305 -16.32 1.59 -1.94
CA HIS A 305 -16.92 0.31 -2.27
C HIS A 305 -15.91 -0.79 -2.52
N ILE A 306 -16.16 -1.95 -1.93
CA ILE A 306 -15.49 -3.22 -2.25
C ILE A 306 -16.45 -4.08 -3.05
N ILE A 307 -15.98 -4.69 -4.13
CA ILE A 307 -16.81 -5.54 -5.00
C ILE A 307 -16.11 -6.90 -5.15
N HIS A 308 -16.73 -7.93 -4.62
CA HIS A 308 -16.28 -9.31 -4.77
C HIS A 308 -16.85 -9.85 -6.11
N TYR A 309 -16.11 -9.66 -7.19
CA TYR A 309 -16.44 -10.27 -8.48
C TYR A 309 -16.30 -11.80 -8.42
N HIS A 310 -15.23 -12.27 -7.76
CA HIS A 310 -15.09 -13.64 -7.29
C HIS A 310 -15.19 -13.67 -5.77
N LEU A 311 -15.91 -14.62 -5.22
CA LEU A 311 -15.94 -14.86 -3.79
C LEU A 311 -14.53 -15.09 -3.26
N PRO A 312 -14.19 -14.56 -2.08
CA PRO A 312 -12.90 -14.79 -1.46
C PRO A 312 -12.69 -16.28 -1.16
N VAL A 313 -11.44 -16.73 -1.22
CA VAL A 313 -11.11 -18.16 -1.07
C VAL A 313 -11.15 -18.64 0.37
N ASN A 314 -11.05 -17.72 1.34
CA ASN A 314 -11.10 -17.97 2.78
C ASN A 314 -11.57 -16.72 3.53
N GLU A 315 -11.89 -16.89 4.81
CA GLU A 315 -12.36 -15.83 5.71
C GLU A 315 -11.34 -14.67 5.83
N GLU A 316 -10.07 -15.02 5.87
CA GLU A 316 -9.00 -14.05 5.93
C GLU A 316 -8.97 -13.14 4.69
N ALA A 317 -9.10 -13.70 3.49
CA ALA A 317 -9.22 -12.90 2.26
C ALA A 317 -10.45 -12.00 2.29
N PHE A 318 -11.58 -12.48 2.86
CA PHE A 318 -12.79 -11.69 3.05
C PHE A 318 -12.53 -10.48 3.94
N THR A 319 -11.94 -10.70 5.10
CA THR A 319 -11.60 -9.64 6.08
C THR A 319 -10.63 -8.62 5.48
N HIS A 320 -9.59 -9.08 4.80
CA HIS A 320 -8.59 -8.18 4.19
C HIS A 320 -9.13 -7.35 3.03
N ARG A 321 -10.01 -7.91 2.20
CA ARG A 321 -10.69 -7.15 1.14
C ARG A 321 -11.55 -6.05 1.76
N ASN A 322 -12.36 -6.40 2.74
CA ASN A 322 -13.25 -5.48 3.42
C ASN A 322 -12.51 -4.41 4.24
N GLY A 323 -11.35 -4.73 4.79
CA GLY A 323 -10.48 -3.78 5.48
C GLY A 323 -9.88 -2.67 4.58
N ARG A 324 -10.24 -2.60 3.29
CA ARG A 324 -9.94 -1.46 2.40
C ARG A 324 -11.02 -0.38 2.44
N THR A 325 -12.14 -0.63 3.08
CA THR A 325 -13.24 0.31 3.31
C THR A 325 -13.60 0.33 4.79
N ALA A 326 -14.48 1.23 5.20
CA ALA A 326 -15.00 1.33 6.58
C ALA A 326 -13.89 1.45 7.65
N ARG A 327 -12.84 2.25 7.39
CA ARG A 327 -11.76 2.49 8.35
C ARG A 327 -12.15 3.64 9.28
N TRP A 328 -11.76 3.53 10.57
CA TRP A 328 -11.96 4.55 11.61
C TRP A 328 -13.41 5.07 11.69
N ASP A 329 -13.69 6.27 11.24
CA ASP A 329 -15.02 6.94 11.37
C ASP A 329 -15.88 6.85 10.10
N ALA A 330 -15.46 6.11 9.06
CA ALA A 330 -16.18 6.06 7.80
C ALA A 330 -16.97 4.77 7.62
N THR A 331 -18.13 4.88 6.97
CA THR A 331 -18.95 3.73 6.55
C THR A 331 -18.56 3.26 5.17
N GLY A 332 -18.45 1.96 4.97
CA GLY A 332 -18.13 1.37 3.67
C GLY A 332 -19.17 0.34 3.24
N THR A 333 -19.25 0.10 1.94
CA THR A 333 -20.15 -0.93 1.41
C THR A 333 -19.36 -1.99 0.65
N SER A 334 -19.66 -3.25 0.96
CA SER A 334 -19.10 -4.41 0.30
C SER A 334 -20.18 -5.15 -0.48
N TYR A 335 -19.97 -5.36 -1.77
CA TYR A 335 -20.90 -6.01 -2.68
C TYR A 335 -20.38 -7.39 -3.09
N LEU A 336 -21.20 -8.41 -2.95
CA LEU A 336 -20.92 -9.74 -3.45
C LEU A 336 -21.78 -9.98 -4.70
N ILE A 337 -21.13 -10.14 -5.87
CA ILE A 337 -21.83 -10.48 -7.11
C ILE A 337 -21.97 -12.00 -7.19
N LEU A 338 -23.19 -12.50 -7.11
CA LEU A 338 -23.50 -13.92 -7.00
C LEU A 338 -24.33 -14.39 -8.20
N HIS A 339 -23.95 -15.52 -8.78
CA HIS A 339 -24.81 -16.30 -9.67
C HIS A 339 -25.60 -17.33 -8.86
N ALA A 340 -26.76 -17.74 -9.35
CA ALA A 340 -27.66 -18.65 -8.63
C ALA A 340 -27.02 -20.00 -8.23
N GLU A 341 -26.00 -20.45 -8.95
CA GLU A 341 -25.30 -21.72 -8.65
C GLU A 341 -24.14 -21.54 -7.65
N GLU A 342 -23.74 -20.32 -7.31
CA GLU A 342 -22.68 -20.06 -6.34
C GLU A 342 -23.21 -20.17 -4.92
N LYS A 343 -22.51 -20.95 -4.10
CA LYS A 343 -22.82 -21.09 -2.67
C LYS A 343 -21.95 -20.12 -1.89
N LEU A 344 -22.57 -19.44 -0.94
CA LEU A 344 -21.82 -18.61 0.02
C LEU A 344 -21.00 -19.52 0.95
N PRO A 345 -19.71 -19.20 1.17
CA PRO A 345 -18.94 -19.82 2.23
C PRO A 345 -19.53 -19.51 3.62
N SER A 346 -19.30 -20.40 4.59
CA SER A 346 -19.87 -20.31 5.95
C SER A 346 -19.45 -19.07 6.74
N TYR A 347 -18.31 -18.45 6.38
CA TYR A 347 -17.80 -17.21 7.00
C TYR A 347 -18.43 -15.93 6.41
N ILE A 348 -19.35 -16.04 5.44
CA ILE A 348 -20.09 -14.91 4.89
C ILE A 348 -21.53 -15.03 5.35
N PRO A 349 -22.12 -14.00 5.98
CA PRO A 349 -23.51 -14.02 6.40
C PRO A 349 -24.46 -14.32 5.23
N GLU A 350 -25.45 -15.19 5.44
CA GLU A 350 -26.45 -15.47 4.42
C GLU A 350 -27.49 -14.34 4.29
N GLU A 351 -27.79 -13.69 5.42
CA GLU A 351 -28.73 -12.58 5.48
C GLU A 351 -28.04 -11.26 5.09
N MET A 352 -28.22 -10.89 3.83
CA MET A 352 -27.73 -9.61 3.28
C MET A 352 -28.81 -8.95 2.45
N GLU A 353 -28.83 -7.62 2.47
CA GLU A 353 -29.70 -6.85 1.59
C GLU A 353 -29.37 -7.10 0.11
N ILE A 354 -30.40 -7.32 -0.71
CA ILE A 354 -30.24 -7.52 -2.15
C ILE A 354 -30.31 -6.17 -2.84
N VAL A 355 -29.32 -5.85 -3.62
CA VAL A 355 -29.30 -4.67 -4.48
C VAL A 355 -30.02 -4.98 -5.78
N VAL A 356 -31.07 -4.23 -6.06
CA VAL A 356 -31.75 -4.26 -7.36
C VAL A 356 -31.09 -3.22 -8.26
N LEU A 357 -30.40 -3.68 -9.30
CA LEU A 357 -29.81 -2.79 -10.28
C LEU A 357 -30.85 -2.27 -11.27
N PRO A 358 -30.72 -1.01 -11.74
CA PRO A 358 -31.62 -0.47 -12.75
C PRO A 358 -31.43 -1.21 -14.08
N GLU A 359 -32.52 -1.44 -14.81
CA GLU A 359 -32.47 -2.05 -16.15
C GLU A 359 -31.63 -1.22 -17.13
N ASN A 360 -31.69 0.10 -17.02
CA ASN A 360 -30.91 1.05 -17.81
C ASN A 360 -29.95 1.84 -16.86
N PRO A 361 -28.76 1.34 -16.60
CA PRO A 361 -27.81 2.04 -15.73
C PRO A 361 -27.37 3.37 -16.36
N PRO A 362 -27.01 4.36 -15.55
CA PRO A 362 -26.43 5.60 -16.04
C PRO A 362 -25.12 5.32 -16.81
N ARG A 363 -24.72 6.24 -17.66
CA ARG A 363 -23.41 6.14 -18.32
C ARG A 363 -22.30 6.23 -17.29
N PRO A 364 -21.16 5.53 -17.49
CA PRO A 364 -20.02 5.69 -16.61
C PRO A 364 -19.63 7.16 -16.48
N PRO A 365 -19.38 7.64 -15.27
CA PRO A 365 -18.98 9.03 -15.06
C PRO A 365 -17.60 9.27 -15.70
N LYS A 366 -17.43 10.46 -16.25
CA LYS A 366 -16.11 10.90 -16.70
C LYS A 366 -15.34 11.38 -15.48
N SER A 367 -14.07 11.02 -15.38
CA SER A 367 -13.21 11.57 -14.36
C SER A 367 -13.04 13.10 -14.54
N LEU A 368 -13.02 13.83 -13.42
CA LEU A 368 -12.68 15.25 -13.39
C LEU A 368 -11.17 15.49 -13.59
N TRP A 369 -10.36 14.48 -13.33
CA TRP A 369 -8.91 14.51 -13.38
C TRP A 369 -8.36 13.59 -14.45
N ALA A 370 -7.23 13.97 -15.02
CA ALA A 370 -6.37 13.12 -15.83
C ALA A 370 -4.97 13.10 -15.22
N THR A 371 -4.24 12.03 -15.43
CA THR A 371 -2.87 11.90 -15.00
C THR A 371 -1.93 12.26 -16.15
N ILE A 372 -1.02 13.20 -15.91
CA ILE A 372 0.08 13.55 -16.82
C ILE A 372 1.35 12.88 -16.33
N TYR A 373 2.04 12.19 -17.24
CA TYR A 373 3.36 11.61 -17.04
C TYR A 373 4.44 12.61 -17.44
N ILE A 374 5.52 12.68 -16.64
CA ILE A 374 6.71 13.48 -16.90
C ILE A 374 7.91 12.56 -16.77
N GLY A 375 8.66 12.35 -17.87
CA GLY A 375 9.77 11.41 -17.96
C GLY A 375 11.05 11.85 -17.24
N LYS A 376 10.95 12.61 -16.14
CA LYS A 376 12.06 13.04 -15.27
C LYS A 376 11.60 13.04 -13.82
N GLY A 377 12.52 12.74 -12.88
CA GLY A 377 12.24 12.57 -11.49
C GLY A 377 13.28 13.16 -10.54
N LYS A 378 13.41 12.56 -9.37
CA LYS A 378 14.34 13.00 -8.31
C LYS A 378 15.81 12.90 -8.74
N LYS A 379 16.20 11.91 -9.56
CA LYS A 379 17.57 11.78 -10.09
C LYS A 379 18.00 13.01 -10.87
N GLU A 380 17.07 13.64 -11.58
CA GLU A 380 17.32 14.89 -12.28
C GLU A 380 17.02 16.13 -11.40
N LYS A 381 16.89 15.93 -10.10
CA LYS A 381 16.59 16.99 -9.12
C LYS A 381 15.29 17.74 -9.41
N LEU A 382 14.32 17.06 -10.03
CA LEU A 382 12.99 17.59 -10.25
C LEU A 382 12.18 17.49 -8.95
N SER A 383 11.54 18.58 -8.55
CA SER A 383 10.71 18.66 -7.34
C SER A 383 9.24 18.94 -7.68
N ARG A 384 8.35 18.72 -6.71
CA ARG A 384 6.92 19.10 -6.83
C ARG A 384 6.75 20.58 -7.16
N ILE A 385 7.59 21.45 -6.59
CA ILE A 385 7.54 22.90 -6.82
C ILE A 385 7.94 23.25 -8.26
N ASP A 386 8.97 22.58 -8.80
CA ASP A 386 9.41 22.78 -10.18
C ASP A 386 8.29 22.40 -11.17
N ILE A 387 7.59 21.28 -10.92
CA ILE A 387 6.47 20.81 -11.75
C ILE A 387 5.29 21.77 -11.66
N ALA A 388 4.86 22.13 -10.47
CA ALA A 388 3.76 23.07 -10.28
C ALA A 388 4.06 24.43 -10.93
N GLY A 389 5.27 24.97 -10.72
CA GLY A 389 5.70 26.23 -11.33
C GLY A 389 5.73 26.18 -12.86
N PHE A 390 6.15 25.04 -13.44
CA PHE A 390 6.13 24.82 -14.87
C PHE A 390 4.70 24.80 -15.42
N LEU A 391 3.80 24.04 -14.80
CA LEU A 391 2.40 23.94 -15.21
C LEU A 391 1.66 25.28 -15.11
N TYR A 392 1.92 26.08 -14.07
CA TYR A 392 1.32 27.41 -13.93
C TYR A 392 1.86 28.39 -14.96
N LYS A 393 3.19 28.44 -15.14
CA LYS A 393 3.82 29.47 -15.99
C LYS A 393 3.75 29.16 -17.48
N LYS A 394 3.96 27.89 -17.87
CA LYS A 394 4.00 27.46 -19.27
C LYS A 394 2.71 26.78 -19.71
N GLY A 395 2.08 26.04 -18.81
CA GLY A 395 0.81 25.35 -19.07
C GLY A 395 -0.42 26.22 -18.92
N ASN A 396 -0.27 27.47 -18.43
CA ASN A 396 -1.38 28.39 -18.16
C ASN A 396 -2.49 27.75 -17.29
N LEU A 397 -2.10 26.98 -16.29
CA LEU A 397 -3.00 26.36 -15.32
C LEU A 397 -3.09 27.20 -14.05
N THR A 398 -4.22 27.12 -13.37
CA THR A 398 -4.42 27.67 -12.03
C THR A 398 -4.12 26.62 -10.96
N ARG A 399 -4.08 27.04 -9.69
CA ARG A 399 -3.89 26.11 -8.56
C ARG A 399 -4.99 25.03 -8.49
N GLU A 400 -6.20 25.36 -8.88
CA GLU A 400 -7.38 24.49 -8.89
C GLU A 400 -7.35 23.47 -10.03
N ASP A 401 -6.57 23.73 -11.08
CA ASP A 401 -6.40 22.84 -12.23
C ASP A 401 -5.35 21.77 -12.00
N VAL A 402 -4.53 21.88 -10.93
CA VAL A 402 -3.43 20.97 -10.60
C VAL A 402 -3.71 20.29 -9.27
N GLY A 403 -3.85 18.99 -9.30
CA GLY A 403 -4.06 18.14 -8.12
C GLY A 403 -2.75 17.59 -7.56
N ALA A 404 -2.78 16.34 -7.10
CA ALA A 404 -1.63 15.66 -6.52
C ALA A 404 -0.45 15.59 -7.50
N ILE A 405 0.77 15.80 -6.98
CA ILE A 405 2.03 15.62 -7.71
C ILE A 405 2.86 14.58 -6.98
N ASP A 406 3.22 13.50 -7.66
CA ASP A 406 4.10 12.45 -7.15
C ASP A 406 5.38 12.38 -7.97
N VAL A 407 6.54 12.56 -7.32
CA VAL A 407 7.85 12.57 -7.98
C VAL A 407 8.60 11.32 -7.56
N LYS A 408 8.80 10.42 -8.53
CA LYS A 408 9.58 9.19 -8.38
C LYS A 408 11.05 9.43 -8.71
N GLU A 409 11.87 8.37 -8.66
CA GLU A 409 13.30 8.50 -8.96
C GLU A 409 13.55 8.98 -10.40
N HIS A 410 12.85 8.41 -11.39
CA HIS A 410 13.11 8.62 -12.83
C HIS A 410 11.99 9.36 -13.56
N TYR A 411 10.80 9.50 -12.95
CA TYR A 411 9.63 10.12 -13.56
C TYR A 411 8.74 10.77 -12.50
N ALA A 412 7.76 11.49 -12.95
CA ALA A 412 6.73 12.06 -12.09
C ALA A 412 5.34 11.92 -12.70
N PHE A 413 4.34 11.90 -11.84
CA PHE A 413 2.94 11.98 -12.21
C PHE A 413 2.31 13.25 -11.62
N VAL A 414 1.40 13.84 -12.35
CA VAL A 414 0.61 14.97 -11.86
C VAL A 414 -0.85 14.86 -12.31
N ALA A 415 -1.77 15.07 -11.37
CA ALA A 415 -3.19 15.18 -11.68
C ALA A 415 -3.49 16.57 -12.26
N VAL A 416 -4.17 16.61 -13.38
CA VAL A 416 -4.61 17.84 -14.05
C VAL A 416 -6.08 17.74 -14.38
N ARG A 417 -6.84 18.83 -14.29
CA ARG A 417 -8.24 18.85 -14.69
C ARG A 417 -8.39 18.35 -16.13
N GLN A 418 -9.23 17.30 -16.33
CA GLN A 418 -9.42 16.65 -17.63
C GLN A 418 -9.74 17.64 -18.74
N ALA A 419 -10.57 18.65 -18.45
CA ALA A 419 -10.94 19.71 -19.41
C ALA A 419 -9.75 20.55 -19.90
N LYS A 420 -8.63 20.59 -19.15
CA LYS A 420 -7.44 21.38 -19.45
C LYS A 420 -6.34 20.60 -20.15
N VAL A 421 -6.39 19.28 -20.18
CA VAL A 421 -5.31 18.41 -20.66
C VAL A 421 -4.91 18.73 -22.10
N LYS A 422 -5.87 18.79 -23.02
CA LYS A 422 -5.60 19.05 -24.44
C LYS A 422 -4.93 20.41 -24.65
N GLN A 423 -5.41 21.44 -23.97
CA GLN A 423 -4.84 22.79 -24.02
C GLN A 423 -3.42 22.80 -23.42
N LEU A 424 -3.25 22.17 -22.27
CA LEU A 424 -1.95 22.05 -21.59
C LEU A 424 -0.91 21.43 -22.51
N LEU A 425 -1.19 20.22 -23.03
CA LEU A 425 -0.22 19.49 -23.86
C LEU A 425 0.18 20.26 -25.11
N ASN A 426 -0.73 21.02 -25.71
CA ASN A 426 -0.41 21.89 -26.85
C ASN A 426 0.50 23.06 -26.44
N LEU A 427 0.25 23.69 -25.28
CA LEU A 427 1.03 24.85 -24.82
C LEU A 427 2.45 24.49 -24.41
N ILE A 428 2.64 23.30 -23.81
CA ILE A 428 3.95 22.86 -23.31
C ILE A 428 4.75 22.03 -24.31
N GLN A 429 4.26 21.85 -25.52
CA GLN A 429 4.95 21.10 -26.56
C GLN A 429 6.34 21.72 -26.87
N GLY A 430 7.41 20.94 -26.65
CA GLY A 430 8.78 21.41 -26.84
C GLY A 430 9.36 22.28 -25.73
N GLU A 431 8.58 22.63 -24.73
CA GLU A 431 9.03 23.39 -23.57
C GLU A 431 9.96 22.56 -22.67
N LYS A 432 10.84 23.26 -21.96
CA LYS A 432 11.78 22.66 -21.01
C LYS A 432 11.30 22.86 -19.58
N ILE A 433 11.29 21.79 -18.79
CA ILE A 433 11.09 21.87 -17.35
C ILE A 433 12.46 21.97 -16.66
N LYS A 434 12.69 23.03 -15.88
CA LYS A 434 13.97 23.28 -15.19
C LYS A 434 15.19 23.20 -16.15
N GLY A 435 15.03 23.73 -17.38
CA GLY A 435 16.07 23.68 -18.41
C GLY A 435 16.23 22.33 -19.12
N MET A 436 15.51 21.28 -18.71
CA MET A 436 15.61 19.93 -19.26
C MET A 436 14.47 19.63 -20.22
N LYS A 437 14.82 19.04 -21.36
CA LYS A 437 13.83 18.48 -22.29
C LYS A 437 13.38 17.10 -21.82
N THR A 438 12.10 16.85 -21.78
CA THR A 438 11.52 15.58 -21.32
C THR A 438 10.20 15.26 -22.03
N ILE A 439 9.80 14.01 -21.97
CA ILE A 439 8.48 13.59 -22.44
C ILE A 439 7.46 14.05 -21.41
N ILE A 440 6.39 14.69 -21.88
CA ILE A 440 5.23 15.07 -21.07
C ILE A 440 3.99 14.68 -21.88
N GLU A 441 3.21 13.75 -21.35
CA GLU A 441 2.06 13.19 -22.04
C GLU A 441 0.98 12.74 -21.04
N GLU A 442 -0.23 12.51 -21.53
CA GLU A 442 -1.26 11.89 -20.71
C GLU A 442 -0.87 10.42 -20.46
N ALA A 443 -0.87 10.00 -19.19
CA ALA A 443 -0.55 8.64 -18.79
C ALA A 443 -1.68 7.69 -19.23
N LYS A 444 -1.37 6.84 -20.20
CA LYS A 444 -2.28 5.85 -20.77
C LYS A 444 -2.30 4.59 -19.94
#